data_a9f303af8271b6f8daf619a9fef33728
#
_entry.id   a9f303af8271b6f8daf619a9fef33728
#
_cell.length_a   1.000
_cell.length_b   1.000
_cell.length_c   1.000
_cell.angle_alpha   90.00
_cell.angle_beta   90.00
_cell.angle_gamma   90.00
#
_symmetry.space_group_name_H-M   'P 1'
#
loop_
_entity.id
_entity.type
_entity.pdbx_description
1 polymer ?
#
loop_
_entity_poly.entity_id
_entity_poly.type
_entity_poly.pdbx_seq_one_letter_code
_entity_poly.pdbx_strand_id
1 'polypeptide(L)'
;MIIKKAFKEDLETAAYLFDLYRQFYDKRSDIESAKDFLSERMENHESEIFLAFSADDDLKNKGMGFVQLYPSFTSVGMKRIWILNDLFVHENFRKQGVAEALIARSKDLAIETNAKGIILETHFSNTAAQKLYDKIGFEKDDEHFYYYLKV
;
A
#
# COMPACT_ATOMS: atom_id res chain seq x y z
N MET A 1 11.22 -9.94 10.20
CA MET A 1 10.11 -9.13 9.68
C MET A 1 8.90 -10.02 9.48
N ILE A 2 7.73 -9.58 9.90
CA ILE A 2 6.46 -10.29 9.76
C ILE A 2 5.52 -9.40 8.95
N ILE A 3 4.93 -9.95 7.89
CA ILE A 3 3.91 -9.27 7.09
C ILE A 3 2.58 -9.94 7.37
N LYS A 4 1.58 -9.17 7.80
CA LYS A 4 0.23 -9.69 8.04
C LYS A 4 -0.84 -8.79 7.44
N LYS A 5 -1.99 -9.37 7.11
CA LYS A 5 -3.21 -8.62 6.79
C LYS A 5 -3.67 -7.85 8.03
N ALA A 6 -4.02 -6.59 7.84
CA ALA A 6 -4.59 -5.77 8.90
C ALA A 6 -6.07 -6.11 9.11
N PHE A 7 -6.46 -6.19 10.37
CA PHE A 7 -7.83 -6.33 10.82
C PHE A 7 -8.19 -5.18 11.77
N LYS A 8 -9.40 -5.18 12.31
CA LYS A 8 -9.89 -4.10 13.17
C LYS A 8 -9.00 -3.85 14.40
N GLU A 9 -8.40 -4.90 14.95
CA GLU A 9 -7.45 -4.81 16.06
C GLU A 9 -6.14 -4.12 15.70
N ASP A 10 -5.82 -4.01 14.41
CA ASP A 10 -4.61 -3.36 13.90
C ASP A 10 -4.83 -1.90 13.50
N LEU A 11 -6.06 -1.39 13.64
CA LEU A 11 -6.46 -0.07 13.15
C LEU A 11 -5.57 1.05 13.69
N GLU A 12 -5.19 1.01 14.96
CA GLU A 12 -4.31 2.02 15.55
C GLU A 12 -2.95 2.09 14.86
N THR A 13 -2.35 0.93 14.60
CA THR A 13 -1.06 0.86 13.90
C THR A 13 -1.19 1.27 12.44
N ALA A 14 -2.24 0.83 11.76
CA ALA A 14 -2.51 1.18 10.38
C ALA A 14 -2.72 2.70 10.22
N ALA A 15 -3.55 3.30 11.09
CA ALA A 15 -3.85 4.72 11.08
C ALA A 15 -2.62 5.58 11.39
N TYR A 16 -1.80 5.15 12.35
CA TYR A 16 -0.54 5.84 12.65
C TYR A 16 0.40 5.88 11.42
N LEU A 17 0.61 4.74 10.76
CA LEU A 17 1.46 4.69 9.57
C LEU A 17 0.85 5.45 8.38
N PHE A 18 -0.47 5.40 8.23
CA PHE A 18 -1.19 6.13 7.21
C PHE A 18 -1.14 7.65 7.44
N ASP A 19 -1.23 8.10 8.68
CA ASP A 19 -1.09 9.52 9.01
C ASP A 19 0.34 10.02 8.72
N LEU A 20 1.37 9.24 9.03
CA LEU A 20 2.76 9.54 8.65
C LEU A 20 2.94 9.58 7.12
N TYR A 21 2.29 8.67 6.39
CA TYR A 21 2.29 8.68 4.93
C TYR A 21 1.67 9.97 4.37
N ARG A 22 0.53 10.41 4.93
CA ARG A 22 -0.11 11.67 4.54
C ARG A 22 0.80 12.88 4.82
N GLN A 23 1.50 12.90 5.96
CA GLN A 23 2.47 13.94 6.29
C GLN A 23 3.64 13.98 5.30
N PHE A 24 4.07 12.82 4.79
CA PHE A 24 5.08 12.75 3.72
C PHE A 24 4.62 13.47 2.42
N TYR A 25 3.31 13.60 2.21
CA TYR A 25 2.70 14.38 1.13
C TYR A 25 2.20 15.76 1.58
N ASP A 26 2.88 16.37 2.58
CA ASP A 26 2.62 17.72 3.09
C ASP A 26 1.20 17.94 3.66
N LYS A 27 0.54 16.87 4.11
CA LYS A 27 -0.73 16.96 4.83
C LYS A 27 -0.47 17.14 6.32
N ARG A 28 -1.35 17.89 6.98
CA ARG A 28 -1.32 17.98 8.45
C ARG A 28 -1.71 16.63 9.05
N SER A 29 -1.09 16.31 10.20
CA SER A 29 -1.50 15.14 10.99
C SER A 29 -2.97 15.23 11.39
N ASP A 30 -3.70 14.15 11.18
CA ASP A 30 -5.12 13.99 11.54
C ASP A 30 -5.41 12.50 11.74
N ILE A 31 -5.01 12.01 12.91
CA ILE A 31 -5.08 10.58 13.23
C ILE A 31 -6.53 10.08 13.33
N GLU A 32 -7.46 10.91 13.79
CA GLU A 32 -8.87 10.51 13.92
C GLU A 32 -9.52 10.35 12.55
N SER A 33 -9.35 11.31 11.65
CA SER A 33 -9.82 11.13 10.26
C SER A 33 -9.13 9.97 9.55
N ALA A 34 -7.88 9.68 9.85
CA ALA A 34 -7.17 8.51 9.32
C ALA A 34 -7.81 7.20 9.79
N LYS A 35 -8.17 7.10 11.08
CA LYS A 35 -8.88 5.95 11.64
C LYS A 35 -10.26 5.77 11.01
N ASP A 36 -11.04 6.84 10.93
CA ASP A 36 -12.37 6.79 10.35
C ASP A 36 -12.31 6.31 8.89
N PHE A 37 -11.41 6.88 8.10
CA PHE A 37 -11.23 6.50 6.70
C PHE A 37 -10.85 5.02 6.54
N LEU A 38 -9.87 4.53 7.29
CA LEU A 38 -9.40 3.15 7.17
C LEU A 38 -10.42 2.16 7.74
N SER A 39 -11.10 2.49 8.85
CA SER A 39 -12.15 1.65 9.42
C SER A 39 -13.29 1.45 8.43
N GLU A 40 -13.77 2.52 7.79
CA GLU A 40 -14.82 2.45 6.77
C GLU A 40 -14.41 1.56 5.58
N ARG A 41 -13.16 1.72 5.09
CA ARG A 41 -12.62 0.87 3.99
C ARG A 41 -12.56 -0.60 4.38
N MET A 42 -12.11 -0.89 5.61
CA MET A 42 -12.04 -2.26 6.12
C MET A 42 -13.43 -2.89 6.30
N GLU A 43 -14.38 -2.16 6.89
CA GLU A 43 -15.75 -2.64 7.16
C GLU A 43 -16.52 -2.93 5.87
N ASN A 44 -16.33 -2.10 4.84
CA ASN A 44 -16.99 -2.25 3.55
C ASN A 44 -16.24 -3.16 2.57
N HIS A 45 -15.13 -3.77 2.97
CA HIS A 45 -14.26 -4.57 2.08
C HIS A 45 -13.81 -3.80 0.82
N GLU A 46 -13.55 -2.50 0.98
CA GLU A 46 -13.15 -1.60 -0.10
C GLU A 46 -11.64 -1.51 -0.26
N SER A 47 -10.88 -2.01 0.70
CA SER A 47 -9.42 -2.11 0.61
C SER A 47 -8.87 -3.36 1.30
N GLU A 48 -7.67 -3.77 0.86
CA GLU A 48 -6.82 -4.72 1.56
C GLU A 48 -5.58 -4.01 2.07
N ILE A 49 -5.31 -4.15 3.36
CA ILE A 49 -4.15 -3.52 4.00
C ILE A 49 -3.25 -4.60 4.55
N PHE A 50 -1.95 -4.52 4.26
CA PHE A 50 -0.93 -5.34 4.90
C PHE A 50 0.01 -4.46 5.69
N LEU A 51 0.36 -4.93 6.87
CA LEU A 51 1.29 -4.28 7.80
C LEU A 51 2.56 -5.10 7.93
N ALA A 52 3.69 -4.41 7.96
CA ALA A 52 4.99 -4.99 8.29
C ALA A 52 5.32 -4.71 9.76
N PHE A 53 5.74 -5.74 10.49
CA PHE A 53 6.18 -5.66 11.87
C PHE A 53 7.59 -6.20 12.03
N SER A 54 8.32 -5.70 13.03
CA SER A 54 9.59 -6.30 13.42
C SER A 54 9.36 -7.69 14.04
N ALA A 55 10.27 -8.60 13.77
CA ALA A 55 10.33 -9.88 14.47
C ALA A 55 11.06 -9.77 15.82
N ASP A 56 11.68 -8.63 16.09
CA ASP A 56 12.37 -8.35 17.35
C ASP A 56 11.35 -8.11 18.47
N ASP A 57 11.53 -8.77 19.59
CA ASP A 57 10.61 -8.71 20.73
C ASP A 57 10.43 -7.29 21.28
N ASP A 58 11.50 -6.49 21.29
CA ASP A 58 11.48 -5.10 21.76
C ASP A 58 10.70 -4.16 20.81
N LEU A 59 10.44 -4.62 19.58
CA LEU A 59 9.78 -3.85 18.52
C LEU A 59 8.51 -4.53 17.98
N LYS A 60 8.08 -5.65 18.59
CA LYS A 60 6.98 -6.51 18.08
C LYS A 60 5.68 -5.79 17.72
N ASN A 61 5.40 -4.67 18.38
CA ASN A 61 4.17 -3.91 18.17
C ASN A 61 4.39 -2.61 17.38
N LYS A 62 5.62 -2.37 16.90
CA LYS A 62 5.90 -1.19 16.08
C LYS A 62 5.73 -1.53 14.62
N GLY A 63 4.74 -0.90 13.98
CA GLY A 63 4.57 -0.97 12.54
C GLY A 63 5.77 -0.38 11.82
N MET A 64 6.38 -1.17 10.94
CA MET A 64 7.52 -0.77 10.11
C MET A 64 7.07 -0.07 8.83
N GLY A 65 5.88 -0.41 8.34
CA GLY A 65 5.31 0.10 7.10
C GLY A 65 3.99 -0.58 6.77
N PHE A 66 3.34 -0.07 5.76
CA PHE A 66 2.08 -0.64 5.25
C PHE A 66 1.99 -0.52 3.74
N VAL A 67 1.12 -1.34 3.17
CA VAL A 67 0.60 -1.22 1.81
C VAL A 67 -0.92 -1.29 1.85
N GLN A 68 -1.60 -0.44 1.08
CA GLN A 68 -3.04 -0.48 0.87
C GLN A 68 -3.36 -0.68 -0.60
N LEU A 69 -4.21 -1.66 -0.87
CA LEU A 69 -4.67 -1.99 -2.22
C LEU A 69 -6.18 -1.83 -2.33
N TYR A 70 -6.63 -1.21 -3.41
CA TYR A 70 -8.05 -1.14 -3.75
C TYR A 70 -8.41 -2.17 -4.80
N PRO A 71 -9.55 -2.88 -4.64
CA PRO A 71 -10.04 -3.78 -5.68
C PRO A 71 -10.59 -2.98 -6.85
N SER A 72 -10.28 -3.42 -8.06
CA SER A 72 -10.84 -2.91 -9.29
C SER A 72 -11.01 -4.06 -10.30
N PHE A 73 -11.46 -3.74 -11.50
CA PHE A 73 -11.70 -4.72 -12.55
C PHE A 73 -11.21 -4.21 -13.89
N THR A 74 -10.78 -5.12 -14.75
CA THR A 74 -10.51 -4.86 -16.15
C THR A 74 -11.58 -5.51 -17.01
N SER A 75 -12.34 -4.70 -17.75
CA SER A 75 -13.44 -5.20 -18.58
C SER A 75 -12.92 -6.03 -19.75
N VAL A 76 -11.86 -5.58 -20.43
CA VAL A 76 -11.27 -6.31 -21.55
C VAL A 76 -10.70 -7.66 -21.10
N GLY A 77 -10.07 -7.72 -19.94
CA GLY A 77 -9.54 -8.95 -19.36
C GLY A 77 -10.60 -9.79 -18.62
N MET A 78 -11.78 -9.24 -18.34
CA MET A 78 -12.85 -9.87 -17.53
C MET A 78 -12.30 -10.44 -16.20
N LYS A 79 -11.42 -9.68 -15.56
CA LYS A 79 -10.74 -10.11 -14.33
C LYS A 79 -10.66 -8.98 -13.31
N ARG A 80 -10.41 -9.38 -12.05
CA ARG A 80 -9.96 -8.46 -11.01
C ARG A 80 -8.61 -7.87 -11.37
N ILE A 81 -8.39 -6.64 -10.95
CA ILE A 81 -7.09 -5.98 -10.88
C ILE A 81 -6.96 -5.31 -9.53
N TRP A 82 -5.78 -5.26 -8.95
CA TRP A 82 -5.52 -4.53 -7.72
C TRP A 82 -4.82 -3.21 -8.02
N ILE A 83 -5.25 -2.16 -7.36
CA ILE A 83 -4.57 -0.85 -7.38
C ILE A 83 -3.75 -0.76 -6.10
N LEU A 84 -2.42 -0.82 -6.20
CA LEU A 84 -1.52 -0.51 -5.09
C LEU A 84 -1.53 1.01 -4.93
N ASN A 85 -2.39 1.49 -4.03
CA ASN A 85 -2.64 2.92 -3.87
C ASN A 85 -1.65 3.59 -2.93
N ASP A 86 -1.34 2.95 -1.81
CA ASP A 86 -0.45 3.49 -0.79
C ASP A 86 0.62 2.47 -0.44
N LEU A 87 1.86 2.93 -0.38
CA LEU A 87 3.01 2.17 0.11
C LEU A 87 3.90 3.09 0.92
N PHE A 88 4.07 2.79 2.19
CA PHE A 88 4.88 3.59 3.09
C PHE A 88 5.75 2.72 4.00
N VAL A 89 6.98 3.17 4.19
CA VAL A 89 7.91 2.60 5.16
C VAL A 89 8.37 3.71 6.09
N HIS A 90 8.14 3.49 7.37
CA HIS A 90 8.60 4.39 8.43
C HIS A 90 10.11 4.62 8.31
N GLU A 91 10.56 5.85 8.49
CA GLU A 91 11.94 6.28 8.23
C GLU A 91 13.01 5.41 8.89
N ASN A 92 12.77 4.97 10.13
CA ASN A 92 13.69 4.12 10.89
C ASN A 92 13.84 2.71 10.33
N PHE A 93 12.97 2.28 9.40
CA PHE A 93 12.97 0.94 8.82
C PHE A 93 13.20 0.93 7.30
N ARG A 94 13.58 2.08 6.73
CA ARG A 94 13.92 2.18 5.31
C ARG A 94 15.21 1.42 4.99
N LYS A 95 15.34 1.02 3.72
CA LYS A 95 16.50 0.26 3.20
C LYS A 95 16.74 -1.11 3.87
N GLN A 96 15.70 -1.66 4.50
CA GLN A 96 15.71 -2.97 5.16
C GLN A 96 14.82 -4.01 4.44
N GLY A 97 14.43 -3.76 3.20
CA GLY A 97 13.58 -4.68 2.41
C GLY A 97 12.08 -4.65 2.76
N VAL A 98 11.62 -3.72 3.60
CA VAL A 98 10.22 -3.65 4.05
C VAL A 98 9.27 -3.43 2.88
N ALA A 99 9.56 -2.47 2.00
CA ALA A 99 8.73 -2.20 0.83
C ALA A 99 8.66 -3.40 -0.11
N GLU A 100 9.80 -4.08 -0.35
CA GLU A 100 9.85 -5.29 -1.18
C GLU A 100 8.99 -6.40 -0.59
N ALA A 101 9.03 -6.61 0.72
CA ALA A 101 8.22 -7.63 1.40
C ALA A 101 6.71 -7.31 1.34
N LEU A 102 6.31 -6.04 1.48
CA LEU A 102 4.93 -5.60 1.34
C LEU A 102 4.41 -5.80 -0.09
N ILE A 103 5.22 -5.47 -1.10
CA ILE A 103 4.85 -5.70 -2.51
C ILE A 103 4.79 -7.19 -2.82
N ALA A 104 5.70 -8.01 -2.28
CA ALA A 104 5.65 -9.46 -2.44
C ALA A 104 4.32 -10.03 -1.89
N ARG A 105 3.89 -9.59 -0.71
CA ARG A 105 2.58 -9.98 -0.15
C ARG A 105 1.40 -9.49 -1.00
N SER A 106 1.53 -8.31 -1.60
CA SER A 106 0.52 -7.81 -2.55
C SER A 106 0.41 -8.68 -3.80
N LYS A 107 1.55 -9.19 -4.30
CA LYS A 107 1.58 -10.13 -5.42
C LYS A 107 0.91 -11.46 -5.05
N ASP A 108 1.15 -11.96 -3.84
CA ASP A 108 0.46 -13.16 -3.35
C ASP A 108 -1.06 -12.97 -3.33
N LEU A 109 -1.55 -11.82 -2.84
CA LEU A 109 -2.97 -11.46 -2.88
C LEU A 109 -3.52 -11.49 -4.32
N ALA A 110 -2.79 -10.93 -5.28
CA ALA A 110 -3.21 -10.92 -6.68
C ALA A 110 -3.33 -12.36 -7.23
N ILE A 111 -2.42 -13.25 -6.86
CA ILE A 111 -2.46 -14.67 -7.23
C ILE A 111 -3.62 -15.37 -6.53
N GLU A 112 -3.78 -15.21 -5.22
CA GLU A 112 -4.85 -15.79 -4.40
C GLU A 112 -6.25 -15.42 -4.93
N THR A 113 -6.40 -14.20 -5.45
CA THR A 113 -7.66 -13.67 -5.99
C THR A 113 -7.83 -13.85 -7.50
N ASN A 114 -6.93 -14.57 -8.16
CA ASN A 114 -6.90 -14.75 -9.61
C ASN A 114 -6.98 -13.41 -10.38
N ALA A 115 -6.36 -12.36 -9.84
CA ALA A 115 -6.32 -11.06 -10.50
C ALA A 115 -5.44 -11.09 -11.74
N LYS A 116 -5.70 -10.20 -12.70
CA LYS A 116 -4.85 -10.01 -13.88
C LYS A 116 -3.48 -9.46 -13.50
N GLY A 117 -3.43 -8.62 -12.46
CA GLY A 117 -2.19 -7.99 -12.00
C GLY A 117 -2.45 -6.89 -10.98
N ILE A 118 -1.39 -6.14 -10.72
CA ILE A 118 -1.40 -4.97 -9.84
C ILE A 118 -0.97 -3.77 -10.67
N ILE A 119 -1.70 -2.67 -10.57
CA ILE A 119 -1.33 -1.38 -11.15
C ILE A 119 -1.01 -0.40 -10.04
N LEU A 120 -0.17 0.58 -10.34
CA LEU A 120 0.14 1.68 -9.45
C LEU A 120 0.47 2.94 -10.24
N GLU A 121 0.39 4.07 -9.59
CA GLU A 121 0.96 5.32 -10.08
C GLU A 121 1.98 5.86 -9.07
N THR A 122 2.97 6.58 -9.54
CA THR A 122 3.94 7.28 -8.69
C THR A 122 4.33 8.59 -9.35
N HIS A 123 4.66 9.60 -8.53
CA HIS A 123 5.09 10.87 -9.06
C HIS A 123 6.39 10.72 -9.84
N PHE A 124 6.51 11.40 -10.97
CA PHE A 124 7.68 11.29 -11.85
C PHE A 124 9.00 11.69 -11.18
N SER A 125 8.96 12.50 -10.11
CA SER A 125 10.15 12.85 -9.32
C SER A 125 10.53 11.81 -8.27
N ASN A 126 9.67 10.82 -7.98
CA ASN A 126 9.94 9.77 -6.99
C ASN A 126 10.81 8.65 -7.59
N THR A 127 12.06 8.99 -7.87
CA THR A 127 13.02 8.08 -8.53
C THR A 127 13.35 6.85 -7.68
N ALA A 128 13.27 6.97 -6.35
CA ALA A 128 13.52 5.84 -5.45
C ALA A 128 12.42 4.77 -5.58
N ALA A 129 11.15 5.19 -5.64
CA ALA A 129 10.03 4.28 -5.86
C ALA A 129 10.08 3.66 -7.27
N GLN A 130 10.39 4.45 -8.30
CA GLN A 130 10.54 3.93 -9.67
C GLN A 130 11.58 2.81 -9.74
N LYS A 131 12.77 3.01 -9.18
CA LYS A 131 13.82 1.97 -9.12
C LYS A 131 13.37 0.71 -8.39
N LEU A 132 12.57 0.86 -7.33
CA LEU A 132 12.01 -0.28 -6.61
C LEU A 132 11.03 -1.06 -7.50
N TYR A 133 10.12 -0.38 -8.17
CA TYR A 133 9.12 -1.01 -9.05
C TYR A 133 9.78 -1.71 -10.24
N ASP A 134 10.74 -1.05 -10.90
CA ASP A 134 11.52 -1.67 -11.99
C ASP A 134 12.24 -2.94 -11.52
N LYS A 135 12.88 -2.89 -10.34
CA LYS A 135 13.58 -4.05 -9.74
C LYS A 135 12.64 -5.23 -9.48
N ILE A 136 11.39 -4.96 -9.08
CA ILE A 136 10.39 -5.99 -8.76
C ILE A 136 9.75 -6.56 -10.03
N GLY A 137 9.85 -5.86 -11.16
CA GLY A 137 9.31 -6.28 -12.45
C GLY A 137 7.98 -5.63 -12.81
N PHE A 138 7.66 -4.46 -12.25
CA PHE A 138 6.60 -3.63 -12.80
C PHE A 138 7.06 -3.06 -14.14
N GLU A 139 6.17 -3.07 -15.10
CA GLU A 139 6.39 -2.48 -16.41
C GLU A 139 5.78 -1.09 -16.44
N LYS A 140 6.57 -0.11 -16.88
CA LYS A 140 6.08 1.25 -17.05
C LYS A 140 5.22 1.32 -18.30
N ASP A 141 4.01 1.85 -18.16
CA ASP A 141 3.14 2.15 -19.28
C ASP A 141 3.60 3.44 -19.97
N ASP A 142 3.93 3.36 -21.25
CA ASP A 142 4.30 4.47 -22.12
C ASP A 142 3.34 4.64 -23.31
N GLU A 143 2.27 3.83 -23.36
CA GLU A 143 1.28 3.82 -24.44
C GLU A 143 -0.02 4.57 -24.07
N HIS A 144 -0.29 4.79 -22.78
CA HIS A 144 -1.53 5.38 -22.29
C HIS A 144 -1.29 6.69 -21.53
N PHE A 145 -2.21 7.63 -21.69
CA PHE A 145 -2.28 8.84 -20.87
C PHE A 145 -3.28 8.64 -19.73
N TYR A 146 -2.95 9.21 -18.57
CA TYR A 146 -3.85 9.29 -17.44
C TYR A 146 -4.54 10.67 -17.41
N TYR A 147 -5.85 10.68 -17.21
CA TYR A 147 -6.63 11.92 -17.14
C TYR A 147 -7.36 12.01 -15.79
N TYR A 148 -7.36 13.20 -15.22
CA TYR A 148 -8.08 13.52 -13.99
C TYR A 148 -9.09 14.62 -14.24
N LEU A 149 -10.36 14.39 -13.86
CA LEU A 149 -11.42 15.40 -13.88
C LEU A 149 -11.71 15.85 -12.45
N LYS A 150 -11.42 17.12 -12.18
CA LYS A 150 -11.74 17.71 -10.87
C LYS A 150 -13.23 18.03 -10.82
N VAL A 151 -13.90 17.66 -9.74
CA VAL A 151 -15.30 17.98 -9.41
C VAL A 151 -15.39 18.88 -8.21
#